data_4b5de14a1892056031c94a4b3c33ef31
#
_entry.id   4b5de14a1892056031c94a4b3c33ef31
#
_cell.length_a   1.000
_cell.length_b   1.000
_cell.length_c   1.000
_cell.angle_alpha   90.00
_cell.angle_beta   90.00
_cell.angle_gamma   90.00
#
_symmetry.space_group_name_H-M   'P 1'
#
loop_
_entity.id
_entity.type
_entity.pdbx_description
1 polymer ?
#
loop_
_entity_poly.entity_id
_entity_poly.type
_entity_poly.pdbx_seq_one_letter_code
_entity_poly.pdbx_strand_id
1 'polypeptide(L)'
;MAGLEDYLSGSHVDYEGLDQGFQSRLLSLFQAVPPELGKAVIFSGYRSVEQQTKLWNDKVAEVGEQAARKWVAPPGKSNHNHGVATDLRYSSDAARKWVHENAARFGLDFPMEHEPWHIEPIGVRSGSYNGRATDPEAY
;
A
#
# COMPACT_ATOMS: atom_id res chain seq x y z
N MET A 1 22.29 7.61 -5.60
CA MET A 1 21.30 7.79 -4.54
C MET A 1 20.25 6.71 -4.62
N ALA A 2 19.87 6.15 -3.48
CA ALA A 2 18.80 5.17 -3.43
C ALA A 2 17.45 5.83 -3.71
N GLY A 3 16.60 5.14 -4.47
CA GLY A 3 15.23 5.55 -4.73
C GLY A 3 14.29 4.39 -4.46
N LEU A 4 12.99 4.59 -4.69
CA LEU A 4 12.01 3.52 -4.45
C LEU A 4 12.29 2.26 -5.26
N GLU A 5 12.95 2.39 -6.42
CA GLU A 5 13.34 1.24 -7.24
C GLU A 5 14.22 0.23 -6.49
N ASP A 6 14.86 0.65 -5.40
CA ASP A 6 15.69 -0.23 -4.58
C ASP A 6 14.88 -0.98 -3.53
N TYR A 7 13.58 -0.68 -3.40
CA TYR A 7 12.71 -1.24 -2.37
C TYR A 7 11.51 -1.95 -2.97
N LEU A 8 11.68 -2.59 -4.12
CA LEU A 8 10.63 -3.35 -4.80
C LEU A 8 10.88 -4.84 -4.64
N SER A 9 9.81 -5.61 -4.45
CA SER A 9 9.93 -7.08 -4.34
C SER A 9 10.17 -7.75 -5.69
N GLY A 10 9.91 -7.04 -6.78
CA GLY A 10 10.12 -7.57 -8.13
C GLY A 10 9.80 -6.53 -9.19
N SER A 11 10.13 -6.84 -10.44
CA SER A 11 9.95 -5.93 -11.56
C SER A 11 8.49 -5.67 -11.93
N HIS A 12 7.56 -6.48 -11.41
CA HIS A 12 6.14 -6.32 -11.66
C HIS A 12 5.51 -5.16 -10.87
N VAL A 13 6.25 -4.60 -9.89
CA VAL A 13 5.71 -3.57 -9.01
C VAL A 13 5.76 -2.22 -9.71
N ASP A 14 4.58 -1.59 -9.85
CA ASP A 14 4.48 -0.24 -10.42
C ASP A 14 4.51 0.77 -9.28
N TYR A 15 5.63 1.47 -9.10
CA TYR A 15 5.76 2.54 -8.11
C TYR A 15 5.61 3.92 -8.74
N GLU A 16 5.84 4.05 -10.05
CA GLU A 16 5.80 5.35 -10.73
C GLU A 16 4.39 5.90 -10.86
N GLY A 17 3.38 5.03 -10.86
CA GLY A 17 1.98 5.44 -10.85
C GLY A 17 1.48 5.93 -9.49
N LEU A 18 2.29 5.82 -8.45
CA LEU A 18 1.93 6.30 -7.12
C LEU A 18 2.00 7.83 -7.06
N ASP A 19 1.16 8.42 -6.20
CA ASP A 19 1.22 9.84 -5.88
C ASP A 19 2.63 10.22 -5.39
N GLN A 20 3.17 11.34 -5.88
CA GLN A 20 4.57 11.71 -5.58
C GLN A 20 4.82 11.98 -4.11
N GLY A 21 3.88 12.60 -3.42
CA GLY A 21 4.00 12.82 -1.98
C GLY A 21 4.06 11.50 -1.21
N PHE A 22 3.27 10.54 -1.64
CA PHE A 22 3.28 9.20 -1.06
C PHE A 22 4.62 8.50 -1.34
N GLN A 23 5.13 8.60 -2.57
CA GLN A 23 6.44 8.04 -2.90
C GLN A 23 7.54 8.58 -1.97
N SER A 24 7.55 9.89 -1.73
CA SER A 24 8.54 10.52 -0.86
C SER A 24 8.45 10.02 0.57
N ARG A 25 7.23 9.89 1.10
CA ARG A 25 7.00 9.39 2.46
C ARG A 25 7.45 7.94 2.60
N LEU A 26 7.13 7.10 1.61
CA LEU A 26 7.56 5.70 1.61
C LEU A 26 9.07 5.57 1.58
N LEU A 27 9.74 6.35 0.73
CA LEU A 27 11.19 6.29 0.64
C LEU A 27 11.84 6.68 1.96
N SER A 28 11.36 7.76 2.58
CA SER A 28 11.88 8.18 3.89
C SER A 28 11.69 7.10 4.95
N LEU A 29 10.53 6.45 4.96
CA LEU A 29 10.27 5.35 5.89
C LEU A 29 11.24 4.19 5.66
N PHE A 30 11.37 3.74 4.41
CA PHE A 30 12.24 2.59 4.08
C PHE A 30 13.70 2.85 4.42
N GLN A 31 14.18 4.06 4.15
CA GLN A 31 15.56 4.44 4.45
C GLN A 31 15.83 4.52 5.95
N ALA A 32 14.78 4.77 6.75
CA ALA A 32 14.92 4.90 8.19
C ALA A 32 14.92 3.57 8.93
N VAL A 33 14.49 2.48 8.30
CA VAL A 33 14.51 1.15 8.94
C VAL A 33 15.95 0.78 9.29
N PRO A 34 16.25 0.52 10.58
CA PRO A 34 17.60 0.11 10.95
C PRO A 34 18.01 -1.16 10.22
N PRO A 35 19.17 -1.17 9.53
CA PRO A 35 19.59 -2.34 8.74
C PRO A 35 19.69 -3.64 9.54
N GLU A 36 20.04 -3.55 10.83
CA GLU A 36 20.13 -4.71 11.70
C GLU A 36 18.78 -5.38 11.95
N LEU A 37 17.68 -4.66 11.74
CA LEU A 37 16.32 -5.23 11.87
C LEU A 37 15.84 -5.87 10.57
N GLY A 38 16.44 -5.50 9.44
CA GLY A 38 16.03 -5.97 8.13
C GLY A 38 15.56 -4.82 7.25
N LYS A 39 14.62 -5.11 6.35
CA LYS A 39 14.08 -4.06 5.45
C LYS A 39 12.61 -4.32 5.14
N ALA A 40 11.94 -3.28 4.65
CA ALA A 40 10.61 -3.35 4.08
C ALA A 40 10.71 -3.03 2.57
N VAL A 41 9.88 -3.69 1.77
CA VAL A 41 9.82 -3.45 0.32
C VAL A 41 8.38 -3.41 -0.12
N ILE A 42 8.13 -2.80 -1.28
CA ILE A 42 6.81 -2.77 -1.90
C ILE A 42 6.58 -4.07 -2.65
N PHE A 43 5.52 -4.78 -2.30
CA PHE A 43 5.08 -5.98 -2.99
C PHE A 43 4.03 -5.67 -4.06
N SER A 44 3.11 -4.73 -3.76
CA SER A 44 2.07 -4.29 -4.70
C SER A 44 1.97 -2.77 -4.62
N GLY A 45 2.14 -2.09 -5.76
CA GLY A 45 2.10 -0.64 -5.85
C GLY A 45 0.82 -0.13 -6.51
N TYR A 46 0.99 0.76 -7.50
CA TYR A 46 -0.14 1.23 -8.30
C TYR A 46 -0.79 0.07 -9.05
N ARG A 47 -2.10 0.09 -9.13
CA ARG A 47 -2.88 -0.94 -9.81
C ARG A 47 -3.93 -0.26 -10.67
N SER A 48 -3.97 -0.58 -11.96
CA SER A 48 -4.98 -0.05 -12.86
C SER A 48 -6.36 -0.62 -12.52
N VAL A 49 -7.41 0.06 -13.00
CA VAL A 49 -8.78 -0.46 -12.86
C VAL A 49 -8.91 -1.83 -13.54
N GLU A 50 -8.23 -2.04 -14.67
CA GLU A 50 -8.25 -3.34 -15.36
C GLU A 50 -7.63 -4.45 -14.50
N GLN A 51 -6.49 -4.17 -13.87
CA GLN A 51 -5.84 -5.12 -12.98
C GLN A 51 -6.73 -5.41 -11.77
N GLN A 52 -7.37 -4.37 -11.23
CA GLN A 52 -8.30 -4.52 -10.10
C GLN A 52 -9.52 -5.35 -10.49
N THR A 53 -10.02 -5.17 -11.72
CA THR A 53 -11.14 -5.94 -12.23
C THR A 53 -10.82 -7.43 -12.24
N LYS A 54 -9.62 -7.78 -12.70
CA LYS A 54 -9.19 -9.18 -12.70
C LYS A 54 -9.10 -9.75 -11.29
N LEU A 55 -8.50 -9.01 -10.37
CA LEU A 55 -8.40 -9.44 -8.97
C LEU A 55 -9.78 -9.64 -8.35
N TRP A 56 -10.69 -8.70 -8.60
CA TRP A 56 -12.06 -8.77 -8.11
C TRP A 56 -12.79 -10.00 -8.67
N ASN A 57 -12.74 -10.19 -9.99
CA ASN A 57 -13.43 -11.31 -10.62
C ASN A 57 -12.89 -12.66 -10.14
N ASP A 58 -11.56 -12.78 -10.00
CA ASP A 58 -10.93 -14.01 -9.51
C ASP A 58 -11.37 -14.30 -8.06
N LYS A 59 -11.43 -13.28 -7.21
CA LYS A 59 -11.83 -13.46 -5.81
C LYS A 59 -13.32 -13.79 -5.70
N VAL A 60 -14.18 -13.15 -6.50
CA VAL A 60 -15.62 -13.44 -6.53
C VAL A 60 -15.84 -14.90 -6.95
N ALA A 61 -15.09 -15.38 -7.96
CA ALA A 61 -15.20 -16.77 -8.40
C ALA A 61 -14.76 -17.76 -7.30
N GLU A 62 -13.79 -17.33 -6.47
CA GLU A 62 -13.27 -18.18 -5.39
C GLU A 62 -14.20 -18.25 -4.17
N VAL A 63 -14.72 -17.10 -3.70
CA VAL A 63 -15.39 -16.99 -2.41
C VAL A 63 -16.76 -16.32 -2.45
N GLY A 64 -17.21 -15.85 -3.61
CA GLY A 64 -18.46 -15.09 -3.75
C GLY A 64 -18.26 -13.61 -3.49
N GLU A 65 -19.21 -12.80 -3.96
CA GLU A 65 -19.09 -11.34 -3.94
C GLU A 65 -19.00 -10.77 -2.53
N GLN A 66 -19.82 -11.25 -1.62
CA GLN A 66 -19.87 -10.72 -0.26
C GLN A 66 -18.57 -10.96 0.50
N ALA A 67 -18.01 -12.17 0.40
CA ALA A 67 -16.74 -12.49 1.04
C ALA A 67 -15.57 -11.81 0.32
N ALA A 68 -15.66 -11.65 -1.00
CA ALA A 68 -14.61 -11.02 -1.78
C ALA A 68 -14.36 -9.58 -1.32
N ARG A 69 -15.40 -8.85 -0.93
CA ARG A 69 -15.29 -7.45 -0.48
C ARG A 69 -14.38 -7.28 0.74
N LYS A 70 -14.18 -8.32 1.51
CA LYS A 70 -13.26 -8.29 2.66
C LYS A 70 -11.79 -8.27 2.23
N TRP A 71 -11.48 -8.88 1.08
CA TRP A 71 -10.09 -9.10 0.66
C TRP A 71 -9.67 -8.27 -0.55
N VAL A 72 -10.64 -7.94 -1.43
CA VAL A 72 -10.37 -7.22 -2.67
C VAL A 72 -11.44 -6.16 -2.85
N ALA A 73 -11.03 -4.94 -3.18
CA ALA A 73 -11.98 -3.87 -3.49
C ALA A 73 -12.56 -4.07 -4.89
N PRO A 74 -13.83 -3.70 -5.12
CA PRO A 74 -14.37 -3.62 -6.47
C PRO A 74 -13.54 -2.69 -7.37
N PRO A 75 -13.59 -2.88 -8.70
CA PRO A 75 -12.82 -2.03 -9.63
C PRO A 75 -13.09 -0.54 -9.41
N GLY A 76 -12.03 0.26 -9.36
CA GLY A 76 -12.09 1.69 -9.15
C GLY A 76 -12.31 2.11 -7.70
N LYS A 77 -12.50 1.17 -6.78
CA LYS A 77 -12.72 1.45 -5.36
C LYS A 77 -11.47 1.26 -4.50
N SER A 78 -10.42 0.68 -5.06
CA SER A 78 -9.18 0.46 -4.33
C SER A 78 -8.32 1.73 -4.30
N ASN A 79 -7.71 2.03 -3.16
CA ASN A 79 -6.74 3.11 -3.07
C ASN A 79 -5.47 2.82 -3.87
N HIS A 80 -5.19 1.55 -4.20
CA HIS A 80 -4.16 1.20 -5.18
C HIS A 80 -4.45 1.81 -6.56
N ASN A 81 -5.72 1.91 -6.93
CA ASN A 81 -6.14 2.50 -8.22
C ASN A 81 -5.98 4.01 -8.24
N HIS A 82 -5.92 4.63 -7.07
CA HIS A 82 -5.73 6.09 -6.93
C HIS A 82 -4.28 6.47 -6.67
N GLY A 83 -3.37 5.50 -6.61
CA GLY A 83 -1.96 5.75 -6.37
C GLY A 83 -1.64 6.13 -4.93
N VAL A 84 -2.50 5.81 -3.97
CA VAL A 84 -2.32 6.17 -2.55
C VAL A 84 -2.42 4.97 -1.63
N ALA A 85 -2.03 3.79 -2.12
CA ALA A 85 -1.89 2.60 -1.29
C ALA A 85 -0.79 1.72 -1.86
N THR A 86 -0.06 1.04 -0.98
CA THR A 86 0.85 -0.04 -1.35
C THR A 86 0.72 -1.16 -0.34
N ASP A 87 1.07 -2.36 -0.80
CA ASP A 87 1.22 -3.51 0.08
C ASP A 87 2.70 -3.79 0.26
N LEU A 88 3.12 -3.99 1.49
CA LEU A 88 4.51 -4.16 1.86
C LEU A 88 4.82 -5.62 2.20
N ARG A 89 6.09 -5.98 2.03
CA ARG A 89 6.66 -7.18 2.61
C ARG A 89 7.84 -6.80 3.46
N TYR A 90 8.08 -7.61 4.50
CA TYR A 90 9.13 -7.36 5.47
C TYR A 90 10.09 -8.55 5.47
N SER A 91 11.38 -8.29 5.61
CA SER A 91 12.37 -9.36 5.69
C SER A 91 12.39 -10.07 7.05
N SER A 92 11.75 -9.47 8.06
CA SER A 92 11.69 -10.04 9.42
C SER A 92 10.53 -9.44 10.21
N ASP A 93 10.13 -10.10 11.30
CA ASP A 93 9.15 -9.56 12.24
C ASP A 93 9.64 -8.27 12.89
N ALA A 94 10.94 -8.18 13.18
CA ALA A 94 11.52 -6.98 13.77
C ALA A 94 11.35 -5.78 12.84
N ALA A 95 11.58 -5.95 11.54
CA ALA A 95 11.38 -4.89 10.56
C ALA A 95 9.91 -4.49 10.48
N ARG A 96 9.00 -5.46 10.45
CA ARG A 96 7.55 -5.20 10.43
C ARG A 96 7.11 -4.39 11.64
N LYS A 97 7.53 -4.82 12.83
CA LYS A 97 7.19 -4.14 14.08
C LYS A 97 7.70 -2.71 14.08
N TRP A 98 8.94 -2.51 13.67
CA TRP A 98 9.53 -1.17 13.61
C TRP A 98 8.73 -0.27 12.65
N VAL A 99 8.39 -0.78 11.46
CA VAL A 99 7.64 0.00 10.47
C VAL A 99 6.26 0.39 11.03
N HIS A 100 5.54 -0.54 11.65
CA HIS A 100 4.24 -0.24 12.23
C HIS A 100 4.34 0.79 13.37
N GLU A 101 5.37 0.73 14.19
CA GLU A 101 5.56 1.67 15.30
C GLU A 101 5.98 3.06 14.83
N ASN A 102 6.60 3.17 13.65
CA ASN A 102 7.19 4.42 13.20
C ASN A 102 6.52 5.06 11.97
N ALA A 103 5.60 4.37 11.32
CA ALA A 103 4.97 4.86 10.08
C ALA A 103 4.33 6.24 10.25
N ALA A 104 3.70 6.50 11.39
CA ALA A 104 2.98 7.76 11.63
C ALA A 104 3.89 8.99 11.54
N ARG A 105 5.13 8.89 12.00
CA ARG A 105 6.04 10.05 11.92
C ARG A 105 6.51 10.36 10.51
N PHE A 106 6.27 9.45 9.56
CA PHE A 106 6.51 9.68 8.14
C PHE A 106 5.23 10.06 7.40
N GLY A 107 4.13 10.28 8.13
CA GLY A 107 2.86 10.63 7.52
C GLY A 107 2.13 9.45 6.89
N LEU A 108 2.37 8.26 7.40
CA LEU A 108 1.82 7.01 6.87
C LEU A 108 1.08 6.24 7.96
N ASP A 109 0.09 5.43 7.58
CA ASP A 109 -0.60 4.56 8.52
C ASP A 109 -1.04 3.26 7.86
N PHE A 110 -1.50 2.34 8.70
CA PHE A 110 -2.06 1.05 8.30
C PHE A 110 -3.54 1.08 8.68
N PRO A 111 -4.43 1.53 7.76
CA PRO A 111 -5.82 1.82 8.11
C PRO A 111 -6.70 0.59 8.33
N MET A 112 -6.23 -0.60 7.97
CA MET A 112 -7.01 -1.82 8.09
C MET A 112 -6.31 -2.84 8.96
N GLU A 113 -6.90 -3.19 10.11
CA GLU A 113 -6.31 -4.14 11.06
C GLU A 113 -6.07 -5.53 10.44
N HIS A 114 -6.96 -5.96 9.55
CA HIS A 114 -6.86 -7.28 8.93
C HIS A 114 -5.84 -7.32 7.79
N GLU A 115 -5.23 -6.18 7.44
CA GLU A 115 -4.21 -6.09 6.40
C GLU A 115 -2.97 -5.34 6.91
N PRO A 116 -2.13 -5.99 7.73
CA PRO A 116 -0.94 -5.35 8.28
C PRO A 116 0.12 -4.99 7.23
N TRP A 117 -0.07 -5.43 5.99
CA TRP A 117 0.79 -5.09 4.85
C TRP A 117 0.35 -3.82 4.11
N HIS A 118 -0.91 -3.38 4.29
CA HIS A 118 -1.51 -2.30 3.49
C HIS A 118 -1.27 -0.95 4.15
N ILE A 119 -0.47 -0.10 3.49
CA ILE A 119 -0.07 1.22 4.00
C ILE A 119 -0.56 2.33 3.08
N GLU A 120 -0.99 3.44 3.67
CA GLU A 120 -1.50 4.63 2.98
C GLU A 120 -0.98 5.89 3.63
N PRO A 121 -0.95 7.04 2.91
CA PRO A 121 -0.72 8.32 3.57
C PRO A 121 -1.82 8.62 4.59
N ILE A 122 -1.44 9.22 5.71
CA ILE A 122 -2.43 9.68 6.70
C ILE A 122 -3.33 10.72 6.02
N GLY A 123 -4.64 10.61 6.26
CA GLY A 123 -5.62 11.55 5.75
C GLY A 123 -6.26 11.17 4.43
N VAL A 124 -5.83 10.08 3.79
CA VAL A 124 -6.45 9.64 2.54
C VAL A 124 -7.93 9.34 2.74
N ARG A 125 -8.26 8.55 3.77
CA ARG A 125 -9.63 8.10 4.00
C ARG A 125 -10.54 9.18 4.58
N SER A 126 -9.96 10.16 5.27
CA SER A 126 -10.71 11.30 5.79
C SER A 126 -10.85 12.44 4.78
N GLY A 127 -10.16 12.35 3.65
CA GLY A 127 -10.17 13.39 2.63
C GLY A 127 -9.24 14.57 2.93
N SER A 128 -8.43 14.48 3.98
CA SER A 128 -7.51 15.56 4.35
C SER A 128 -6.13 15.45 3.70
N TYR A 129 -5.84 14.33 3.02
CA TYR A 129 -4.59 14.18 2.29
C TYR A 129 -4.62 15.02 1.01
N ASN A 130 -3.56 15.76 0.76
CA ASN A 130 -3.48 16.75 -0.30
C ASN A 130 -3.29 16.18 -1.71
N GLY A 131 -3.02 14.92 -1.84
CA GLY A 131 -2.73 14.30 -3.12
C GLY A 131 -3.98 14.00 -3.93
N ARG A 132 -4.81 13.10 -3.43
CA ARG A 132 -5.96 12.59 -4.20
C ARG A 132 -7.18 12.38 -3.33
N ALA A 133 -8.34 12.66 -3.93
CA ALA A 133 -9.61 12.29 -3.31
C ALA A 133 -9.82 10.79 -3.50
N THR A 134 -10.30 10.11 -2.46
CA THR A 134 -10.59 8.69 -2.51
C THR A 134 -12.03 8.44 -2.08
N ASP A 135 -12.53 7.28 -2.48
CA ASP A 135 -13.83 6.79 -2.01
C ASP A 135 -13.66 6.34 -0.54
N PRO A 136 -14.49 6.87 0.40
CA PRO A 136 -14.36 6.47 1.80
C PRO A 136 -14.57 4.96 2.04
N GLU A 137 -15.22 4.26 1.11
CA GLU A 137 -15.45 2.83 1.21
C GLU A 137 -14.35 2.00 0.52
N ALA A 138 -13.32 2.65 -0.04
CA ALA A 138 -12.23 1.95 -0.70
C ALA A 138 -11.37 1.16 0.31
N TYR A 139 -10.75 0.11 -0.20
CA TYR A 139 -9.83 -0.72 0.59
C TYR A 139 -8.39 -0.45 0.19
#